data_ed200a6c274e17992c05b47aa21054ae
#
_entry.id   ed200a6c274e17992c05b47aa21054ae
#
_cell.length_a   1.000
_cell.length_b   1.000
_cell.length_c   1.000
_cell.angle_alpha   90.00
_cell.angle_beta   90.00
_cell.angle_gamma   90.00
#
_symmetry.space_group_name_H-M   'P 1'
#
loop_
_entity.id
_entity.type
_entity.pdbx_description
1 polymer ?
#
loop_
_entity_poly.entity_id
_entity_poly.type
_entity_poly.pdbx_seq_one_letter_code
_entity_poly.pdbx_strand_id
1 'polypeptide(L)'
;HIWEPQAARDECWKNWGENYKADYDKSIEGIMSYDLDNVYMFKPTVGKQPKIQNNSRSFVNTFYFCTFNEGYSMSDLDSYKTALNNTDGFSDYWWYVTLEPTFEPADPKPDFVWLDIWASSEDKASDRENWSQTDLPKVVEDKFSCLPDANGAGFIGTVIRS
;
A
#
# COMPACT_ATOMS: atom_id res chain seq x y z
N HIS A 1 -4.59 -8.46 6.45
CA HIS A 1 -4.07 -9.80 6.81
C HIS A 1 -2.85 -10.10 5.93
N ILE A 2 -1.83 -10.74 6.52
CA ILE A 2 -0.64 -11.21 5.81
C ILE A 2 -0.58 -12.74 6.00
N TRP A 3 -0.44 -13.48 4.90
CA TRP A 3 -0.28 -14.92 4.90
C TRP A 3 0.90 -15.34 4.04
N GLU A 4 1.70 -16.23 4.59
CA GLU A 4 2.70 -17.00 3.86
C GLU A 4 2.74 -18.42 4.45
N PRO A 5 2.58 -19.46 3.66
CA PRO A 5 2.29 -19.51 2.21
C PRO A 5 0.79 -19.35 1.89
N GLN A 6 0.43 -19.32 0.59
CA GLN A 6 -0.97 -19.23 0.15
C GLN A 6 -1.87 -20.31 0.76
N ALA A 7 -1.36 -21.53 0.94
CA ALA A 7 -2.09 -22.64 1.57
C ALA A 7 -2.60 -22.29 2.98
N ALA A 8 -1.81 -21.54 3.78
CA ALA A 8 -2.23 -21.11 5.12
C ALA A 8 -3.39 -20.12 5.05
N ARG A 9 -3.41 -19.25 4.01
CA ARG A 9 -4.54 -18.36 3.75
C ARG A 9 -5.80 -19.15 3.42
N ASP A 10 -5.71 -20.11 2.51
CA ASP A 10 -6.85 -20.87 2.03
C ASP A 10 -7.45 -21.73 3.16
N GLU A 11 -6.62 -22.32 4.01
CA GLU A 11 -7.05 -23.02 5.22
C GLU A 11 -7.70 -22.07 6.23
N CYS A 12 -7.14 -20.88 6.44
CA CYS A 12 -7.71 -19.88 7.32
C CYS A 12 -9.10 -19.43 6.86
N TRP A 13 -9.27 -19.14 5.58
CA TRP A 13 -10.56 -18.72 5.02
C TRP A 13 -11.60 -19.84 5.07
N LYS A 14 -11.18 -21.10 4.80
CA LYS A 14 -12.04 -22.27 4.94
C LYS A 14 -12.53 -22.43 6.37
N ASN A 15 -11.61 -22.43 7.33
CA ASN A 15 -11.93 -22.54 8.76
C ASN A 15 -12.85 -21.41 9.24
N TRP A 16 -12.58 -20.17 8.79
CA TRP A 16 -13.44 -19.03 9.12
C TRP A 16 -14.85 -19.20 8.56
N GLY A 17 -14.98 -19.58 7.30
CA GLY A 17 -16.27 -19.82 6.64
C GLY A 17 -17.11 -20.91 7.31
N GLU A 18 -16.45 -22.02 7.69
CA GLU A 18 -17.12 -23.16 8.30
C GLU A 18 -17.52 -22.96 9.77
N ASN A 19 -16.70 -22.22 10.55
CA ASN A 19 -16.82 -22.19 12.01
C ASN A 19 -17.15 -20.84 12.62
N TYR A 20 -16.90 -19.71 11.92
CA TYR A 20 -16.99 -18.39 12.53
C TYR A 20 -17.85 -17.40 11.75
N LYS A 21 -18.01 -17.57 10.43
CA LYS A 21 -18.69 -16.60 9.56
C LYS A 21 -20.12 -16.32 10.01
N ALA A 22 -20.89 -17.34 10.33
CA ALA A 22 -22.31 -17.20 10.69
C ALA A 22 -22.50 -16.35 11.98
N ASP A 23 -21.67 -16.60 12.99
CA ASP A 23 -21.72 -15.83 14.24
C ASP A 23 -21.21 -14.40 14.04
N TYR A 24 -20.18 -14.22 13.21
CA TYR A 24 -19.69 -12.90 12.85
C TYR A 24 -20.74 -12.09 12.11
N ASP A 25 -21.37 -12.64 11.06
CA ASP A 25 -22.40 -11.98 10.28
C ASP A 25 -23.55 -11.50 11.17
N LYS A 26 -23.98 -12.36 12.11
CA LYS A 26 -24.99 -12.00 13.09
C LYS A 26 -24.54 -10.88 14.04
N SER A 27 -23.27 -10.85 14.42
CA SER A 27 -22.73 -9.83 15.33
C SER A 27 -22.65 -8.44 14.70
N ILE A 28 -22.55 -8.36 13.36
CA ILE A 28 -22.44 -7.10 12.61
C ILE A 28 -23.76 -6.71 11.92
N GLU A 29 -24.82 -7.52 12.06
CA GLU A 29 -26.12 -7.26 11.43
C GLU A 29 -26.65 -5.87 11.81
N GLY A 30 -27.02 -5.08 10.80
CA GLY A 30 -27.47 -3.69 10.99
C GLY A 30 -26.37 -2.67 11.31
N ILE A 31 -25.11 -3.09 11.49
CA ILE A 31 -23.97 -2.22 11.76
C ILE A 31 -23.13 -2.02 10.49
N MET A 32 -22.78 -3.11 9.81
CA MET A 32 -22.00 -3.07 8.59
C MET A 32 -22.33 -4.26 7.68
N SER A 33 -22.02 -4.11 6.41
CA SER A 33 -22.04 -5.21 5.44
C SER A 33 -20.70 -5.30 4.73
N TYR A 34 -20.37 -6.45 4.21
CA TYR A 34 -19.20 -6.69 3.39
C TYR A 34 -19.53 -7.69 2.27
N ASP A 35 -18.78 -7.58 1.19
CA ASP A 35 -18.94 -8.44 0.02
C ASP A 35 -17.65 -9.25 -0.16
N LEU A 36 -17.75 -10.57 -0.03
CA LEU A 36 -16.60 -11.47 -0.17
C LEU A 36 -16.12 -11.58 -1.63
N ASP A 37 -17.00 -11.31 -2.60
CA ASP A 37 -16.64 -11.33 -4.02
C ASP A 37 -15.75 -10.13 -4.40
N ASN A 38 -15.70 -9.11 -3.53
CA ASN A 38 -14.87 -7.91 -3.66
C ASN A 38 -13.68 -7.87 -2.69
N VAL A 39 -13.16 -9.03 -2.27
CA VAL A 39 -11.94 -9.12 -1.47
C VAL A 39 -10.72 -9.24 -2.39
N TYR A 40 -9.91 -8.19 -2.44
CA TYR A 40 -8.75 -8.10 -3.32
C TYR A 40 -7.46 -8.43 -2.58
N MET A 41 -6.65 -9.28 -3.19
CA MET A 41 -5.38 -9.75 -2.63
C MET A 41 -4.21 -9.17 -3.41
N PHE A 42 -3.18 -8.74 -2.70
CA PHE A 42 -1.96 -8.19 -3.27
C PHE A 42 -0.75 -8.93 -2.73
N LYS A 43 0.29 -9.05 -3.56
CA LYS A 43 1.62 -9.50 -3.16
C LYS A 43 2.46 -8.28 -2.75
N PRO A 44 2.82 -8.14 -1.46
CA PRO A 44 3.63 -7.01 -1.01
C PRO A 44 5.11 -7.23 -1.32
N THR A 45 5.78 -6.15 -1.71
CA THR A 45 7.25 -6.07 -1.79
C THR A 45 7.71 -4.82 -1.07
N VAL A 46 8.49 -4.99 0.00
CA VAL A 46 9.04 -3.86 0.74
C VAL A 46 10.14 -3.22 -0.12
N GLY A 47 9.94 -1.95 -0.48
CA GLY A 47 10.89 -1.20 -1.30
C GLY A 47 11.93 -0.45 -0.48
N LYS A 48 11.58 -0.04 0.75
CA LYS A 48 12.47 0.58 1.73
C LYS A 48 12.00 0.23 3.14
N GLN A 49 12.94 -0.11 4.01
CA GLN A 49 12.68 -0.25 5.45
C GLN A 49 12.91 1.10 6.16
N PRO A 50 12.16 1.41 7.23
CA PRO A 50 12.45 2.58 8.05
C PRO A 50 13.80 2.42 8.75
N LYS A 51 14.56 3.49 8.91
CA LYS A 51 15.81 3.48 9.69
C LYS A 51 15.53 3.40 11.19
N ILE A 52 14.42 3.98 11.63
CA ILE A 52 13.97 3.98 13.03
C ILE A 52 12.58 3.38 13.11
N GLN A 53 12.38 2.40 14.01
CA GLN A 53 11.07 1.82 14.26
C GLN A 53 10.13 2.81 14.94
N ASN A 54 8.90 2.95 14.41
CA ASN A 54 7.85 3.72 15.05
C ASN A 54 7.20 2.89 16.18
N ASN A 55 7.43 3.30 17.43
CA ASN A 55 6.89 2.64 18.62
C ASN A 55 5.58 3.27 19.14
N SER A 56 5.05 4.30 18.47
CA SER A 56 3.84 5.02 18.91
C SER A 56 2.54 4.26 18.67
N ARG A 57 2.55 3.16 17.94
CA ARG A 57 1.39 2.44 17.44
C ARG A 57 0.52 3.22 16.41
N SER A 58 0.73 4.51 16.27
CA SER A 58 0.04 5.33 15.26
C SER A 58 0.94 5.51 14.03
N PHE A 59 0.35 5.52 12.86
CA PHE A 59 1.04 5.79 11.60
C PHE A 59 0.11 6.49 10.61
N VAL A 60 0.71 7.15 9.64
CA VAL A 60 0.01 7.74 8.50
C VAL A 60 0.42 6.97 7.26
N ASN A 61 -0.53 6.60 6.43
CA ASN A 61 -0.23 5.96 5.17
C ASN A 61 -0.94 6.64 3.99
N THR A 62 -0.44 6.37 2.80
CA THR A 62 -1.03 6.85 1.55
C THR A 62 -0.89 5.80 0.47
N PHE A 63 -2.00 5.47 -0.17
CA PHE A 63 -2.06 4.55 -1.30
C PHE A 63 -2.17 5.32 -2.61
N TYR A 64 -1.44 4.85 -3.62
CA TYR A 64 -1.56 5.29 -5.01
C TYR A 64 -1.75 4.05 -5.88
N PHE A 65 -2.82 4.03 -6.64
CA PHE A 65 -3.13 2.97 -7.60
C PHE A 65 -2.59 3.39 -8.95
N CYS A 66 -1.55 2.74 -9.42
CA CYS A 66 -0.76 3.20 -10.55
C CYS A 66 -0.82 2.24 -11.73
N THR A 67 -0.83 2.82 -12.94
CA THR A 67 -0.60 2.13 -14.21
C THR A 67 0.66 2.64 -14.87
N PHE A 68 1.31 1.81 -15.67
CA PHE A 68 2.43 2.26 -16.51
C PHE A 68 1.91 3.08 -17.69
N ASN A 69 2.57 4.19 -18.00
CA ASN A 69 2.36 4.90 -19.24
C ASN A 69 2.91 4.07 -20.42
N GLU A 70 2.50 4.40 -21.64
CA GLU A 70 2.89 3.65 -22.84
C GLU A 70 4.42 3.52 -22.98
N GLY A 71 4.90 2.30 -23.14
CA GLY A 71 6.33 1.98 -23.31
C GLY A 71 7.07 1.73 -22.00
N TYR A 72 6.48 1.92 -20.83
CA TYR A 72 7.08 1.67 -19.52
C TYR A 72 6.61 0.36 -18.88
N SER A 73 7.34 -0.12 -17.88
CA SER A 73 7.15 -1.44 -17.29
C SER A 73 7.66 -1.52 -15.85
N MET A 74 7.59 -2.71 -15.26
CA MET A 74 8.16 -2.99 -13.92
C MET A 74 9.66 -2.64 -13.81
N SER A 75 10.45 -2.74 -14.88
CA SER A 75 11.87 -2.36 -14.86
C SER A 75 12.06 -0.85 -14.65
N ASP A 76 11.11 -0.04 -15.11
CA ASP A 76 11.12 1.40 -14.90
C ASP A 76 10.75 1.75 -13.46
N LEU A 77 9.81 1.01 -12.88
CA LEU A 77 9.48 1.10 -11.47
C LEU A 77 10.68 0.75 -10.58
N ASP A 78 11.44 -0.31 -10.91
CA ASP A 78 12.65 -0.68 -10.17
C ASP A 78 13.76 0.38 -10.29
N SER A 79 13.88 1.00 -11.47
CA SER A 79 14.79 2.14 -11.68
C SER A 79 14.38 3.35 -10.84
N TYR A 80 13.09 3.65 -10.77
CA TYR A 80 12.54 4.71 -9.91
C TYR A 80 12.80 4.42 -8.42
N LYS A 81 12.52 3.19 -7.94
CA LYS A 81 12.82 2.77 -6.57
C LYS A 81 14.28 2.95 -6.22
N THR A 82 15.18 2.62 -7.14
CA THR A 82 16.62 2.79 -6.97
C THR A 82 16.98 4.28 -6.81
N ALA A 83 16.47 5.15 -7.67
CA ALA A 83 16.70 6.59 -7.59
C ALA A 83 16.16 7.17 -6.27
N LEU A 84 14.94 6.81 -5.90
CA LEU A 84 14.29 7.25 -4.67
C LEU A 84 15.05 6.81 -3.42
N ASN A 85 15.54 5.56 -3.39
CA ASN A 85 16.29 5.02 -2.25
C ASN A 85 17.66 5.67 -2.07
N ASN A 86 18.22 6.24 -3.13
CA ASN A 86 19.48 7.00 -3.13
C ASN A 86 19.28 8.52 -2.89
N THR A 87 18.04 8.97 -2.73
CA THR A 87 17.73 10.36 -2.42
C THR A 87 17.71 10.56 -0.91
N ASP A 88 18.46 11.55 -0.43
CA ASP A 88 18.53 11.91 0.98
C ASP A 88 17.42 12.87 1.39
N GLY A 89 17.31 13.09 2.71
CA GLY A 89 16.43 14.11 3.29
C GLY A 89 15.03 13.61 3.68
N PHE A 90 14.72 12.35 3.45
CA PHE A 90 13.46 11.75 3.92
C PHE A 90 13.55 11.35 5.40
N SER A 91 12.39 11.35 6.05
CA SER A 91 12.23 10.93 7.45
C SER A 91 12.81 9.54 7.69
N ASP A 92 13.50 9.37 8.81
CA ASP A 92 14.02 8.06 9.22
C ASP A 92 12.91 7.05 9.57
N TYR A 93 11.68 7.52 9.79
CA TYR A 93 10.50 6.70 10.00
C TYR A 93 9.76 6.33 8.72
N TRP A 94 10.08 6.97 7.57
CA TRP A 94 9.43 6.68 6.31
C TRP A 94 9.90 5.37 5.70
N TRP A 95 8.94 4.63 5.20
CA TRP A 95 9.15 3.42 4.41
C TRP A 95 8.02 3.25 3.40
N TYR A 96 8.24 2.38 2.43
CA TYR A 96 7.20 2.09 1.45
C TYR A 96 7.18 0.63 1.02
N VAL A 97 6.00 0.23 0.55
CA VAL A 97 5.70 -1.09 0.00
C VAL A 97 5.08 -0.91 -1.38
N THR A 98 5.45 -1.74 -2.33
CA THR A 98 4.69 -1.91 -3.58
C THR A 98 3.85 -3.17 -3.48
N LEU A 99 2.60 -3.10 -3.97
CA LEU A 99 1.63 -4.17 -3.92
C LEU A 99 1.29 -4.56 -5.36
N GLU A 100 1.55 -5.80 -5.73
CA GLU A 100 1.16 -6.39 -7.02
C GLU A 100 -0.22 -7.04 -6.89
N PRO A 101 -1.21 -6.75 -7.78
CA PRO A 101 -2.47 -7.48 -7.80
C PRO A 101 -2.23 -8.97 -8.09
N THR A 102 -2.83 -9.86 -7.29
CA THR A 102 -2.80 -11.32 -7.53
C THR A 102 -4.10 -11.83 -8.15
N PHE A 103 -4.89 -10.95 -8.71
CA PHE A 103 -6.22 -11.16 -9.29
C PHE A 103 -6.32 -10.32 -10.58
N GLU A 104 -7.33 -10.60 -11.39
CA GLU A 104 -7.68 -9.74 -12.54
C GLU A 104 -8.68 -8.68 -12.06
N PRO A 105 -8.23 -7.45 -11.73
CA PRO A 105 -9.14 -6.40 -11.28
C PRO A 105 -10.02 -5.91 -12.42
N ALA A 106 -11.20 -5.40 -12.05
CA ALA A 106 -12.03 -4.65 -12.98
C ALA A 106 -11.35 -3.33 -13.39
N ASP A 107 -11.67 -2.82 -14.56
CA ASP A 107 -11.15 -1.54 -15.02
C ASP A 107 -11.62 -0.37 -14.14
N PRO A 108 -10.72 0.62 -13.90
CA PRO A 108 -9.32 0.70 -14.31
C PRO A 108 -8.41 -0.19 -13.47
N LYS A 109 -7.69 -1.10 -14.13
CA LYS A 109 -6.77 -2.05 -13.49
C LYS A 109 -5.45 -1.37 -13.12
N PRO A 110 -5.05 -1.31 -11.84
CA PRO A 110 -3.71 -0.88 -11.49
C PRO A 110 -2.68 -1.97 -11.84
N ASP A 111 -1.54 -1.58 -12.42
CA ASP A 111 -0.39 -2.47 -12.58
C ASP A 111 0.30 -2.72 -11.24
N PHE A 112 0.31 -1.71 -10.37
CA PHE A 112 0.80 -1.80 -9.01
C PHE A 112 0.12 -0.78 -8.11
N VAL A 113 0.17 -1.03 -6.79
CA VAL A 113 -0.20 -0.03 -5.79
C VAL A 113 1.05 0.38 -5.02
N TRP A 114 1.31 1.67 -4.93
CA TRP A 114 2.35 2.23 -4.08
C TRP A 114 1.75 2.60 -2.74
N LEU A 115 2.37 2.16 -1.66
CA LEU A 115 1.95 2.43 -0.28
C LEU A 115 3.10 3.07 0.48
N ASP A 116 2.96 4.35 0.78
CA ASP A 116 3.86 5.07 1.68
C ASP A 116 3.37 5.02 3.11
N ILE A 117 4.29 4.95 4.07
CA ILE A 117 4.00 4.88 5.50
C ILE A 117 4.97 5.77 6.28
N TRP A 118 4.42 6.61 7.17
CA TRP A 118 5.15 7.53 8.05
C TRP A 118 4.71 7.37 9.50
N ALA A 119 5.52 7.85 10.44
CA ALA A 119 5.14 7.89 11.86
C ALA A 119 4.10 8.98 12.14
N SER A 120 4.12 10.09 11.40
CA SER A 120 3.26 11.25 11.63
C SER A 120 2.85 11.97 10.34
N SER A 121 1.86 12.85 10.45
CA SER A 121 1.45 13.74 9.35
C SER A 121 2.52 14.79 9.04
N GLU A 122 3.28 15.20 10.04
CA GLU A 122 4.38 16.14 9.91
C GLU A 122 5.53 15.52 9.10
N ASP A 123 5.92 14.27 9.40
CA ASP A 123 6.90 13.51 8.60
C ASP A 123 6.45 13.42 7.15
N LYS A 124 5.18 13.05 6.91
CA LYS A 124 4.60 12.98 5.57
C LYS A 124 4.70 14.32 4.84
N ALA A 125 4.33 15.43 5.49
CA ALA A 125 4.33 16.75 4.88
C ALA A 125 5.75 17.18 4.49
N SER A 126 6.73 16.99 5.39
CA SER A 126 8.14 17.29 5.16
C SER A 126 8.72 16.46 4.02
N ASP A 127 8.46 15.15 4.00
CA ASP A 127 8.96 14.27 2.95
C ASP A 127 8.36 14.58 1.59
N ARG A 128 7.08 14.94 1.53
CA ARG A 128 6.45 15.39 0.28
C ARG A 128 7.04 16.68 -0.25
N GLU A 129 7.30 17.64 0.62
CA GLU A 129 7.97 18.87 0.23
C GLU A 129 9.38 18.58 -0.30
N ASN A 130 10.17 17.78 0.42
CA ASN A 130 11.49 17.37 -0.01
C ASN A 130 11.45 16.64 -1.37
N TRP A 131 10.56 15.66 -1.54
CA TRP A 131 10.37 14.96 -2.80
C TRP A 131 10.06 15.91 -3.95
N SER A 132 9.21 16.93 -3.72
CA SER A 132 8.83 17.91 -4.74
C SER A 132 9.98 18.78 -5.24
N GLN A 133 11.06 18.90 -4.46
CA GLN A 133 12.27 19.67 -4.82
C GLN A 133 13.28 18.83 -5.63
N THR A 134 13.02 17.55 -5.83
CA THR A 134 13.86 16.63 -6.61
C THR A 134 13.38 16.52 -8.07
N ASP A 135 14.08 15.74 -8.88
CA ASP A 135 13.61 15.38 -10.24
C ASP A 135 12.65 14.18 -10.24
N LEU A 136 12.40 13.54 -9.08
CA LEU A 136 11.54 12.35 -8.96
C LEU A 136 10.09 12.58 -9.41
N PRO A 137 9.44 13.73 -9.12
CA PRO A 137 8.10 14.03 -9.63
C PRO A 137 7.98 13.91 -11.14
N LYS A 138 8.96 14.45 -11.90
CA LYS A 138 8.97 14.37 -13.37
C LYS A 138 9.08 12.94 -13.87
N VAL A 139 9.86 12.09 -13.17
CA VAL A 139 9.97 10.67 -13.50
C VAL A 139 8.63 9.96 -13.29
N VAL A 140 7.91 10.30 -12.21
CA VAL A 140 6.57 9.73 -11.96
C VAL A 140 5.58 10.19 -13.03
N GLU A 141 5.50 11.48 -13.35
CA GLU A 141 4.61 12.03 -14.37
C GLU A 141 4.87 11.42 -15.76
N ASP A 142 6.14 11.17 -16.11
CA ASP A 142 6.52 10.57 -17.40
C ASP A 142 6.14 9.09 -17.47
N LYS A 143 6.37 8.34 -16.40
CA LYS A 143 6.35 6.87 -16.44
C LYS A 143 5.07 6.24 -15.90
N PHE A 144 4.35 6.92 -15.03
CA PHE A 144 3.22 6.35 -14.28
C PHE A 144 2.01 7.27 -14.27
N SER A 145 0.83 6.68 -14.35
CA SER A 145 -0.45 7.35 -14.07
C SER A 145 -1.03 6.78 -12.79
N CYS A 146 -1.13 7.59 -11.74
CA CYS A 146 -1.55 7.14 -10.42
C CYS A 146 -2.87 7.80 -9.98
N LEU A 147 -3.75 7.01 -9.38
CA LEU A 147 -5.02 7.43 -8.79
C LEU A 147 -5.05 7.11 -7.28
N PRO A 148 -5.72 7.95 -6.47
CA PRO A 148 -6.06 9.32 -6.80
C PRO A 148 -4.80 10.11 -7.11
N ASP A 149 -4.97 11.27 -7.74
CA ASP A 149 -3.87 12.13 -8.17
C ASP A 149 -2.84 12.45 -7.07
N ALA A 150 -2.06 13.50 -7.19
CA ALA A 150 -0.93 13.87 -6.32
C ALA A 150 -1.17 13.72 -4.79
N ASN A 151 -2.40 13.60 -4.30
CA ASN A 151 -2.68 13.51 -2.86
C ASN A 151 -2.76 12.07 -2.34
N GLY A 152 -3.00 11.08 -3.21
CA GLY A 152 -3.20 9.69 -2.79
C GLY A 152 -4.43 9.48 -1.89
N ALA A 153 -4.78 8.23 -1.63
CA ALA A 153 -5.76 7.87 -0.60
C ALA A 153 -5.05 7.73 0.75
N GLY A 154 -5.17 8.75 1.60
CA GLY A 154 -4.48 8.85 2.88
C GLY A 154 -5.32 8.40 4.07
N PHE A 155 -4.71 7.67 5.00
CA PHE A 155 -5.35 7.19 6.24
C PHE A 155 -4.42 7.37 7.44
N ILE A 156 -5.03 7.53 8.62
CA ILE A 156 -4.35 7.38 9.89
C ILE A 156 -4.67 5.98 10.42
N GLY A 157 -3.63 5.19 10.65
CA GLY A 157 -3.75 3.84 11.15
C GLY A 157 -3.30 3.71 12.60
N THR A 158 -3.82 2.68 13.26
CA THR A 158 -3.35 2.27 14.60
C THR A 158 -3.06 0.77 14.60
N VAL A 159 -1.88 0.39 15.07
CA VAL A 159 -1.52 -1.02 15.22
C VAL A 159 -2.28 -1.59 16.41
N ILE A 160 -3.22 -2.49 16.16
CA ILE A 160 -4.05 -3.14 17.17
C ILE A 160 -3.43 -4.45 17.70
N ARG A 161 -2.48 -5.03 16.93
CA ARG A 161 -1.75 -6.24 17.32
C ARG A 161 -0.35 -6.19 16.69
N SER A 162 0.66 -6.43 17.49
CA SER A 162 2.07 -6.55 17.09
C SER A 162 2.55 -7.99 17.27
#